data_55e3f11f174775f033287747abe84d79
#
_entry.id   55e3f11f174775f033287747abe84d79
#
_cell.length_a   1.000
_cell.length_b   1.000
_cell.length_c   1.000
_cell.angle_alpha   90.00
_cell.angle_beta   90.00
_cell.angle_gamma   90.00
#
_symmetry.space_group_name_H-M   'P 1'
#
loop_
_entity.id
_entity.type
_entity.pdbx_description
1 polymer ?
#
loop_
_entity_poly.entity_id
_entity_poly.type
_entity_poly.pdbx_seq_one_letter_code
_entity_poly.pdbx_strand_id
1 'polypeptide(L)'
;MGTKEKLIERFKKQPKDFTIDELTRLFRILGFELSQKGKTSGSRVEFVNNEKELSYGAHKPHPDSAIKSYVMKQILEFLSSNNLI
;
A
#
# COMPACT_ATOMS: atom_id res chain seq x y z
N MET A 1 5.00 20.72 1.47
CA MET A 1 4.15 20.20 2.17
C MET A 1 2.95 19.81 1.58
N GLY A 2 2.62 18.76 1.34
CA GLY A 2 1.49 18.36 0.71
C GLY A 2 0.89 17.23 1.37
N THR A 3 -0.29 16.85 0.91
CA THR A 3 -0.96 15.72 1.41
C THR A 3 -0.16 14.46 1.20
N LYS A 4 0.72 14.43 0.20
CA LYS A 4 1.53 13.26 -0.07
C LYS A 4 2.44 12.96 1.10
N GLU A 5 3.13 13.97 1.58
CA GLU A 5 4.07 13.77 2.68
C GLU A 5 3.35 13.41 3.96
N LYS A 6 2.18 13.97 4.16
CA LYS A 6 1.42 13.67 5.35
C LYS A 6 0.98 12.22 5.37
N LEU A 7 0.60 11.69 4.22
CA LEU A 7 0.17 10.30 4.16
C LEU A 7 1.34 9.36 4.41
N ILE A 8 2.50 9.67 3.87
CA ILE A 8 3.69 8.86 4.09
C ILE A 8 4.06 8.88 5.58
N GLU A 9 4.01 10.04 6.19
CA GLU A 9 4.32 10.13 7.61
C GLU A 9 3.32 9.40 8.47
N ARG A 10 2.05 9.50 8.12
CA ARG A 10 1.03 8.77 8.83
C ARG A 10 1.29 7.27 8.74
N PHE A 11 1.64 6.78 7.55
CA PHE A 11 1.92 5.37 7.37
C PHE A 11 3.13 4.94 8.20
N LYS A 12 4.16 5.75 8.26
CA LYS A 12 5.36 5.40 9.02
C LYS A 12 5.07 5.24 10.50
N LYS A 13 4.04 5.88 11.00
CA LYS A 13 3.68 5.75 12.39
C LYS A 13 2.92 4.47 12.66
N GLN A 14 2.60 3.72 11.64
CA GLN A 14 1.94 2.42 11.75
C GLN A 14 0.64 2.51 12.54
N PRO A 15 -0.29 3.38 12.08
CA PRO A 15 -1.54 3.55 12.82
C PRO A 15 -2.39 2.30 12.72
N LYS A 16 -3.28 2.12 13.65
CA LYS A 16 -4.13 0.95 13.68
C LYS A 16 -5.37 1.12 12.85
N ASP A 17 -5.63 2.30 12.33
CA ASP A 17 -6.81 2.57 11.56
C ASP A 17 -6.54 2.91 10.10
N PHE A 18 -5.41 2.46 9.58
CA PHE A 18 -5.06 2.71 8.19
C PHE A 18 -5.90 1.80 7.30
N THR A 19 -6.58 2.36 6.31
CA THR A 19 -7.50 1.59 5.48
C THR A 19 -6.87 1.23 4.14
N ILE A 20 -7.53 0.34 3.41
CA ILE A 20 -7.02 -0.06 2.10
C ILE A 20 -7.07 1.13 1.12
N ASP A 21 -8.01 2.03 1.29
CA ASP A 21 -8.07 3.22 0.44
C ASP A 21 -6.86 4.10 0.67
N GLU A 22 -6.47 4.26 1.92
CA GLU A 22 -5.30 5.04 2.25
C GLU A 22 -4.04 4.37 1.72
N LEU A 23 -3.98 3.05 1.81
CA LEU A 23 -2.83 2.31 1.29
C LEU A 23 -2.73 2.45 -0.22
N THR A 24 -3.85 2.41 -0.92
CA THR A 24 -3.86 2.57 -2.36
C THR A 24 -3.33 3.96 -2.74
N ARG A 25 -3.73 4.98 -2.01
CA ARG A 25 -3.23 6.31 -2.26
C ARG A 25 -1.74 6.39 -2.00
N LEU A 26 -1.28 5.75 -0.94
CA LEU A 26 0.13 5.75 -0.59
C LEU A 26 0.95 5.13 -1.71
N PHE A 27 0.52 3.98 -2.21
CA PHE A 27 1.25 3.33 -3.28
C PHE A 27 1.24 4.18 -4.56
N ARG A 28 0.14 4.85 -4.84
CA ARG A 28 0.11 5.72 -6.02
C ARG A 28 1.08 6.88 -5.90
N ILE A 29 1.19 7.45 -4.72
CA ILE A 29 2.14 8.52 -4.46
C ILE A 29 3.56 8.04 -4.74
N LEU A 30 3.83 6.79 -4.44
CA LEU A 30 5.16 6.22 -4.59
C LEU A 30 5.42 5.66 -6.00
N GLY A 31 4.49 5.86 -6.92
CA GLY A 31 4.68 5.45 -8.30
C GLY A 31 4.07 4.12 -8.66
N PHE A 32 3.28 3.53 -7.80
CA PHE A 32 2.64 2.26 -8.07
C PHE A 32 1.24 2.48 -8.62
N GLU A 33 0.78 1.50 -9.37
CA GLU A 33 -0.58 1.51 -9.87
C GLU A 33 -1.28 0.26 -9.42
N LEU A 34 -2.56 0.37 -9.20
CA LEU A 34 -3.34 -0.78 -8.80
C LEU A 34 -3.62 -1.64 -10.02
N SER A 35 -3.17 -2.87 -9.98
CA SER A 35 -3.35 -3.77 -11.09
C SER A 35 -4.52 -4.67 -10.81
N GLN A 36 -5.43 -4.78 -11.78
CA GLN A 36 -6.54 -5.68 -11.64
C GLN A 36 -6.46 -6.77 -12.67
N LYS A 37 -5.23 -7.15 -13.08
CA LYS A 37 -5.05 -8.09 -14.03
C LYS A 37 -5.56 -9.39 -13.63
N GLY A 38 -6.18 -10.06 -14.37
CA GLY A 38 -6.67 -11.37 -14.13
C GLY A 38 -7.90 -11.38 -13.35
N LYS A 39 -8.51 -12.50 -13.27
CA LYS A 39 -9.63 -12.59 -12.57
C LYS A 39 -9.39 -13.19 -11.34
N THR A 40 -8.73 -12.70 -10.50
CA THR A 40 -8.47 -13.31 -9.29
C THR A 40 -9.70 -13.28 -8.50
N SER A 41 -9.77 -13.99 -7.50
CA SER A 41 -10.85 -14.00 -6.65
C SER A 41 -10.83 -12.70 -5.98
N GLY A 42 -11.73 -11.97 -6.05
CA GLY A 42 -11.88 -10.63 -5.71
C GLY A 42 -11.27 -10.04 -4.47
N SER A 43 -10.62 -10.79 -3.65
CA SER A 43 -10.07 -10.22 -2.44
C SER A 43 -8.60 -9.91 -2.51
N ARG A 44 -8.00 -9.96 -3.67
CA ARG A 44 -6.59 -9.63 -3.78
C ARG A 44 -6.39 -8.39 -4.60
N VAL A 45 -5.41 -7.59 -4.22
CA VAL A 45 -5.01 -6.43 -5.01
C VAL A 45 -3.52 -6.53 -5.24
N GLU A 46 -3.07 -5.95 -6.33
CA GLU A 46 -1.65 -5.92 -6.62
C GLU A 46 -1.26 -4.52 -7.02
N PHE A 47 -0.21 -4.01 -6.39
CA PHE A 47 0.31 -2.69 -6.71
C PHE A 47 1.59 -2.90 -7.51
N VAL A 48 1.69 -2.26 -8.66
CA VAL A 48 2.80 -2.48 -9.57
C VAL A 48 3.49 -1.16 -9.90
N ASN A 49 4.81 -1.16 -9.82
CA ASN A 49 5.61 -0.02 -10.22
C ASN A 49 6.45 -0.45 -11.41
N ASN A 50 6.02 -0.10 -12.61
CA ASN A 50 6.71 -0.52 -13.81
C ASN A 50 8.06 0.13 -13.96
N GLU A 51 8.19 1.34 -13.49
CA GLU A 51 9.44 2.05 -13.60
C GLU A 51 10.54 1.40 -12.79
N LYS A 52 10.24 0.91 -11.61
CA LYS A 52 11.21 0.29 -10.76
C LYS A 52 11.11 -1.23 -10.78
N GLU A 53 10.20 -1.75 -11.58
CA GLU A 53 9.99 -3.19 -11.73
C GLU A 53 9.71 -3.84 -10.37
N LEU A 54 8.85 -3.21 -9.59
CA LEU A 54 8.47 -3.74 -8.30
C LEU A 54 6.98 -4.03 -8.27
N SER A 55 6.59 -4.99 -7.49
CA SER A 55 5.18 -5.24 -7.28
C SER A 55 4.94 -5.74 -5.86
N TYR A 56 3.76 -5.51 -5.36
CA TYR A 56 3.40 -5.96 -4.03
C TYR A 56 1.95 -6.40 -4.04
N GLY A 57 1.72 -7.64 -3.66
CA GLY A 57 0.36 -8.18 -3.59
C GLY A 57 -0.14 -8.21 -2.18
N ALA A 58 -1.40 -7.92 -1.98
CA ALA A 58 -1.99 -7.90 -0.66
C ALA A 58 -3.42 -8.38 -0.72
N HIS A 59 -3.92 -8.90 0.39
CA HIS A 59 -5.31 -9.24 0.49
C HIS A 59 -6.08 -7.96 0.79
N LYS A 60 -7.19 -7.78 0.10
CA LYS A 60 -7.99 -6.61 0.30
C LYS A 60 -8.90 -6.84 1.50
N PRO A 61 -8.78 -6.08 2.54
CA PRO A 61 -9.64 -6.27 3.70
C PRO A 61 -11.03 -5.72 3.41
N HIS A 62 -11.94 -5.97 4.29
CA HIS A 62 -13.26 -5.42 4.17
C HIS A 62 -13.13 -3.89 4.08
N PRO A 63 -13.94 -3.22 3.27
CA PRO A 63 -13.77 -1.77 3.06
C PRO A 63 -13.79 -0.95 4.33
N ASP A 64 -14.52 -1.41 5.33
CA ASP A 64 -14.60 -0.67 6.57
C ASP A 64 -13.56 -1.08 7.57
N SER A 65 -12.68 -1.99 7.23
CA SER A 65 -11.72 -2.51 8.18
C SER A 65 -10.35 -1.90 7.97
N ALA A 66 -9.61 -1.76 9.04
CA ALA A 66 -8.25 -1.31 8.96
C ALA A 66 -7.35 -2.46 8.56
N ILE A 67 -6.20 -2.13 8.00
CA ILE A 67 -5.21 -3.12 7.65
C ILE A 67 -4.56 -3.62 8.94
N LYS A 68 -4.34 -4.92 9.02
CA LYS A 68 -3.78 -5.50 10.24
C LYS A 68 -2.35 -5.05 10.44
N SER A 69 -1.95 -4.97 11.70
CA SER A 69 -0.64 -4.45 12.05
C SER A 69 0.49 -5.19 11.41
N TYR A 70 0.41 -6.52 11.34
CA TYR A 70 1.52 -7.27 10.77
C TYR A 70 1.65 -7.00 9.26
N VAL A 71 0.54 -6.72 8.59
CA VAL A 71 0.58 -6.38 7.17
C VAL A 71 1.20 -4.99 7.01
N MET A 72 0.82 -4.05 7.87
CA MET A 72 1.38 -2.71 7.85
C MET A 72 2.90 -2.77 8.00
N LYS A 73 3.37 -3.62 8.89
CA LYS A 73 4.80 -3.75 9.11
C LYS A 73 5.51 -4.34 7.91
N GLN A 74 4.91 -5.35 7.29
CA GLN A 74 5.48 -5.96 6.10
C GLN A 74 5.59 -4.95 4.96
N ILE A 75 4.58 -4.11 4.79
CA ILE A 75 4.59 -3.10 3.75
C ILE A 75 5.66 -2.06 4.04
N LEU A 76 5.80 -1.66 5.29
CA LEU A 76 6.82 -0.70 5.66
C LEU A 76 8.22 -1.24 5.35
N GLU A 77 8.46 -2.51 5.64
CA GLU A 77 9.72 -3.13 5.34
C GLU A 77 9.96 -3.18 3.83
N PHE A 78 8.93 -3.52 3.07
CA PHE A 78 9.06 -3.59 1.63
C PHE A 78 9.43 -2.21 1.06
N LEU A 79 8.74 -1.18 1.50
CA LEU A 79 8.98 0.16 0.98
C LEU A 79 10.33 0.71 1.42
N SER A 80 10.72 0.43 2.64
CA SER A 80 12.01 0.89 3.16
C SER A 80 13.17 0.18 2.48
N SER A 81 13.03 -1.11 2.27
CA SER A 81 14.08 -1.90 1.64
C SER A 81 14.33 -1.47 0.20
N ASN A 82 13.32 -0.92 -0.44
CA ASN A 82 13.46 -0.47 -1.80
C ASN A 82 13.68 1.04 -1.90
N ASN A 83 13.97 1.66 -0.79
CA ASN A 83 14.28 3.09 -0.73
C ASN A 83 13.14 3.96 -1.22
N LEU A 84 11.92 3.54 -1.00
CA LEU A 84 10.77 4.31 -1.43
C LEU A 84 10.29 5.27 -0.36
N ILE A 85 10.59 4.97 0.87
CA ILE A 85 10.29 5.86 1.98
C ILE A 85 11.39 5.81 3.02
#